data_733503b3400bff3ca9ef7c117bb9efdd
#
_entry.id   733503b3400bff3ca9ef7c117bb9efdd
#
_cell.length_a   1.000
_cell.length_b   1.000
_cell.length_c   1.000
_cell.angle_alpha   90.00
_cell.angle_beta   90.00
_cell.angle_gamma   90.00
#
_symmetry.space_group_name_H-M   'P 1'
#
loop_
_entity.id
_entity.type
_entity.pdbx_description
1 polymer ?
#
loop_
_entity_poly.entity_id
_entity_poly.type
_entity_poly.pdbx_seq_one_letter_code
_entity_poly.pdbx_strand_id
1 'polypeptide(L)'
;MPRVKRGTHRRAARKKTLKLASGYFLTKSKLNRAAQEAVERGLKFAYVGRKNKKREYRSLWIVRINAACRAVGISYSKFMHGMKAAGMDLNRNVLADVALHDEAAFRNLAELAKSATALKESARAALAKDAVVEKDAAPAPVAPAQDAAPEKDEVLATE
;
A
#
# COMPACT_ATOMS: atom_id res chain seq x y z
N MET A 1 -0.99 39.53 50.95
CA MET A 1 -0.78 38.91 49.63
C MET A 1 -2.13 38.61 48.99
N PRO A 2 -2.38 38.97 47.73
CA PRO A 2 -3.61 38.68 47.07
C PRO A 2 -3.76 37.16 46.85
N ARG A 3 -4.92 36.62 47.22
CA ARG A 3 -5.24 35.18 47.07
C ARG A 3 -5.70 34.89 45.64
N VAL A 4 -4.96 34.04 44.93
CA VAL A 4 -5.31 33.65 43.55
C VAL A 4 -6.63 32.83 43.55
N LYS A 5 -7.65 33.35 42.87
CA LYS A 5 -8.96 32.66 42.71
C LYS A 5 -8.92 31.77 41.45
N ARG A 6 -8.99 30.44 41.64
CA ARG A 6 -8.95 29.45 40.56
C ARG A 6 -10.32 28.86 40.17
N GLY A 7 -11.39 29.34 40.77
CA GLY A 7 -12.71 28.72 40.66
C GLY A 7 -13.27 28.67 39.25
N THR A 8 -13.11 29.69 38.44
CA THR A 8 -13.65 29.78 37.09
C THR A 8 -12.89 28.83 36.12
N HIS A 9 -11.57 28.83 36.17
CA HIS A 9 -10.75 27.97 35.31
C HIS A 9 -10.97 26.48 35.59
N ARG A 10 -10.95 26.10 36.88
CA ARG A 10 -11.20 24.72 37.30
C ARG A 10 -12.61 24.23 36.89
N ARG A 11 -13.63 25.09 37.02
CA ARG A 11 -15.00 24.76 36.60
C ARG A 11 -15.11 24.60 35.10
N ALA A 12 -14.48 25.47 34.32
CA ALA A 12 -14.47 25.40 32.86
C ALA A 12 -13.78 24.09 32.34
N ALA A 13 -12.61 23.75 32.88
CA ALA A 13 -11.91 22.51 32.56
C ALA A 13 -12.77 21.26 32.87
N ARG A 14 -13.39 21.22 34.07
CA ARG A 14 -14.31 20.13 34.44
C ARG A 14 -15.49 20.02 33.50
N LYS A 15 -16.16 21.15 33.17
CA LYS A 15 -17.28 21.15 32.21
C LYS A 15 -16.88 20.64 30.83
N LYS A 16 -15.68 21.00 30.34
CA LYS A 16 -15.16 20.53 29.07
C LYS A 16 -15.03 19.01 29.05
N THR A 17 -14.41 18.42 30.07
CA THR A 17 -14.28 16.96 30.18
C THR A 17 -15.62 16.25 30.25
N LEU A 18 -16.54 16.73 31.09
CA LEU A 18 -17.88 16.13 31.22
C LEU A 18 -18.72 16.29 29.94
N LYS A 19 -18.55 17.36 29.19
CA LYS A 19 -19.20 17.52 27.88
C LYS A 19 -18.75 16.46 26.89
N LEU A 20 -17.45 16.12 26.87
CA LEU A 20 -16.91 15.06 26.02
C LEU A 20 -17.36 13.66 26.47
N ALA A 21 -17.64 13.48 27.76
CA ALA A 21 -18.14 12.24 28.34
C ALA A 21 -19.68 12.13 28.34
N SER A 22 -20.38 13.02 27.66
CA SER A 22 -21.85 12.98 27.54
C SER A 22 -22.29 11.66 26.89
N GLY A 23 -23.30 11.00 27.48
CA GLY A 23 -23.78 9.70 27.00
C GLY A 23 -23.01 8.48 27.51
N TYR A 24 -21.92 8.64 28.25
CA TYR A 24 -21.20 7.51 28.84
C TYR A 24 -21.99 6.90 30.02
N PHE A 25 -21.82 5.59 30.19
CA PHE A 25 -22.58 4.84 31.19
C PHE A 25 -22.17 5.20 32.63
N LEU A 26 -23.17 5.39 33.48
CA LEU A 26 -23.06 5.63 34.94
C LEU A 26 -22.07 6.74 35.34
N THR A 27 -21.10 6.39 36.17
CA THR A 27 -20.10 7.29 36.77
C THR A 27 -19.21 7.96 35.77
N LYS A 28 -18.98 7.33 34.60
CA LYS A 28 -18.13 7.86 33.51
C LYS A 28 -18.69 9.15 32.89
N SER A 29 -20.01 9.42 33.02
CA SER A 29 -20.61 10.68 32.54
C SER A 29 -20.73 11.75 33.62
N LYS A 30 -20.67 11.38 34.92
CA LYS A 30 -20.96 12.28 36.03
C LYS A 30 -19.74 12.67 36.87
N LEU A 31 -18.82 11.73 37.11
CA LEU A 31 -17.63 11.95 37.92
C LEU A 31 -16.44 12.36 37.06
N ASN A 32 -15.84 13.53 37.37
CA ASN A 32 -14.78 14.11 36.55
C ASN A 32 -13.58 13.16 36.35
N ARG A 33 -13.11 12.45 37.36
CA ARG A 33 -11.99 11.52 37.30
C ARG A 33 -12.28 10.35 36.35
N ALA A 34 -13.39 9.67 36.55
CA ALA A 34 -13.82 8.56 35.72
C ALA A 34 -14.14 9.00 34.28
N ALA A 35 -14.70 10.21 34.11
CA ALA A 35 -14.93 10.79 32.78
C ALA A 35 -13.63 11.10 32.05
N GLN A 36 -12.63 11.65 32.73
CA GLN A 36 -11.35 11.96 32.13
C GLN A 36 -10.64 10.70 31.64
N GLU A 37 -10.52 9.66 32.45
CA GLU A 37 -9.92 8.37 32.06
C GLU A 37 -10.64 7.75 30.85
N ALA A 38 -11.97 7.78 30.85
CA ALA A 38 -12.77 7.23 29.76
C ALA A 38 -12.62 8.02 28.46
N VAL A 39 -12.58 9.35 28.51
CA VAL A 39 -12.38 10.22 27.34
C VAL A 39 -10.96 10.07 26.79
N GLU A 40 -9.94 10.08 27.62
CA GLU A 40 -8.53 9.90 27.19
C GLU A 40 -8.33 8.54 26.51
N ARG A 41 -8.90 7.48 27.08
CA ARG A 41 -8.88 6.15 26.45
C ARG A 41 -9.63 6.15 25.12
N GLY A 42 -10.81 6.78 25.07
CA GLY A 42 -11.59 6.91 23.83
C GLY A 42 -10.84 7.65 22.74
N LEU A 43 -10.16 8.74 23.06
CA LEU A 43 -9.34 9.51 22.10
C LEU A 43 -8.14 8.71 21.57
N LYS A 44 -7.49 7.94 22.45
CA LYS A 44 -6.40 7.03 22.08
C LYS A 44 -6.88 5.98 21.07
N PHE A 45 -8.00 5.32 21.35
CA PHE A 45 -8.57 4.35 20.42
C PHE A 45 -9.09 4.99 19.14
N ALA A 46 -9.65 6.19 19.20
CA ALA A 46 -10.06 6.92 18.00
C ALA A 46 -8.86 7.24 17.07
N TYR A 47 -7.69 7.57 17.62
CA TYR A 47 -6.48 7.76 16.84
C TYR A 47 -6.05 6.48 16.12
N VAL A 48 -6.00 5.35 16.82
CA VAL A 48 -5.69 4.03 16.23
C VAL A 48 -6.74 3.63 15.21
N GLY A 49 -8.03 3.80 15.53
CA GLY A 49 -9.16 3.47 14.65
C GLY A 49 -9.13 4.24 13.33
N ARG A 50 -8.77 5.53 13.35
CA ARG A 50 -8.61 6.32 12.11
C ARG A 50 -7.46 5.80 11.21
N LYS A 51 -6.40 5.25 11.79
CA LYS A 51 -5.32 4.60 11.02
C LYS A 51 -5.77 3.26 10.44
N ASN A 52 -6.45 2.45 11.24
CA ASN A 52 -6.93 1.13 10.81
C ASN A 52 -8.03 1.24 9.75
N LYS A 53 -8.93 2.22 9.87
CA LYS A 53 -10.02 2.47 8.92
C LYS A 53 -9.53 2.51 7.47
N LYS A 54 -8.39 3.15 7.20
CA LYS A 54 -7.81 3.22 5.84
C LYS A 54 -7.44 1.83 5.29
N ARG A 55 -6.91 0.95 6.14
CA ARG A 55 -6.52 -0.42 5.78
C ARG A 55 -7.76 -1.30 5.56
N GLU A 56 -8.73 -1.19 6.44
CA GLU A 56 -9.98 -1.96 6.40
C GLU A 56 -10.79 -1.63 5.14
N TYR A 57 -10.97 -0.34 4.83
CA TYR A 57 -11.66 0.07 3.59
C TYR A 57 -10.91 -0.39 2.33
N ARG A 58 -9.58 -0.27 2.31
CA ARG A 58 -8.80 -0.79 1.18
C ARG A 58 -8.97 -2.29 1.00
N SER A 59 -8.97 -3.06 2.09
CA SER A 59 -9.23 -4.50 2.05
C SER A 59 -10.62 -4.80 1.50
N LEU A 60 -11.64 -4.07 1.95
CA LEU A 60 -13.01 -4.21 1.47
C LEU A 60 -13.13 -3.93 -0.03
N TRP A 61 -12.50 -2.85 -0.53
CA TRP A 61 -12.50 -2.54 -1.97
C TRP A 61 -11.85 -3.64 -2.79
N ILE A 62 -10.74 -4.20 -2.33
CA ILE A 62 -10.07 -5.32 -3.01
C ILE A 62 -11.00 -6.55 -3.08
N VAL A 63 -11.72 -6.86 -2.01
CA VAL A 63 -12.69 -7.98 -2.00
C VAL A 63 -13.81 -7.76 -3.02
N ARG A 64 -14.37 -6.55 -3.09
CA ARG A 64 -15.43 -6.19 -4.05
C ARG A 64 -14.95 -6.30 -5.49
N ILE A 65 -13.81 -5.70 -5.82
CA ILE A 65 -13.22 -5.78 -7.16
C ILE A 65 -12.91 -7.24 -7.52
N ASN A 66 -12.37 -8.03 -6.59
CA ASN A 66 -12.04 -9.44 -6.83
C ASN A 66 -13.30 -10.27 -7.13
N ALA A 67 -14.42 -10.02 -6.43
CA ALA A 67 -15.68 -10.68 -6.70
C ALA A 67 -16.17 -10.37 -8.13
N ALA A 68 -16.16 -9.11 -8.53
CA ALA A 68 -16.53 -8.68 -9.89
C ALA A 68 -15.57 -9.24 -10.96
N CYS A 69 -14.27 -9.26 -10.70
CA CYS A 69 -13.29 -9.89 -11.59
C CYS A 69 -13.56 -11.37 -11.81
N ARG A 70 -13.94 -12.11 -10.77
CA ARG A 70 -14.29 -13.53 -10.88
C ARG A 70 -15.55 -13.75 -11.71
N ALA A 71 -16.55 -12.88 -11.61
CA ALA A 71 -17.75 -12.92 -12.44
C ALA A 71 -17.43 -12.75 -13.94
N VAL A 72 -16.40 -11.97 -14.28
CA VAL A 72 -15.92 -11.75 -15.66
C VAL A 72 -14.85 -12.77 -16.10
N GLY A 73 -14.47 -13.70 -15.21
CA GLY A 73 -13.49 -14.75 -15.50
C GLY A 73 -12.02 -14.24 -15.59
N ILE A 74 -11.68 -13.19 -14.85
CA ILE A 74 -10.31 -12.67 -14.75
C ILE A 74 -9.84 -12.66 -13.27
N SER A 75 -8.55 -12.87 -13.02
CA SER A 75 -8.01 -12.71 -11.67
C SER A 75 -7.77 -11.24 -11.35
N TYR A 76 -7.93 -10.86 -10.09
CA TYR A 76 -7.66 -9.50 -9.60
C TYR A 76 -6.26 -8.98 -10.00
N SER A 77 -5.23 -9.83 -9.89
CA SER A 77 -3.86 -9.42 -10.22
C SER A 77 -3.70 -9.12 -11.71
N LYS A 78 -4.27 -9.96 -12.59
CA LYS A 78 -4.27 -9.73 -14.04
C LYS A 78 -5.06 -8.48 -14.42
N PHE A 79 -6.21 -8.26 -13.79
CA PHE A 79 -7.01 -7.06 -14.00
C PHE A 79 -6.23 -5.80 -13.64
N MET A 80 -5.64 -5.73 -12.43
CA MET A 80 -4.86 -4.57 -12.00
C MET A 80 -3.59 -4.35 -12.83
N HIS A 81 -2.97 -5.42 -13.30
CA HIS A 81 -1.83 -5.33 -14.22
C HIS A 81 -2.27 -4.78 -15.58
N GLY A 82 -3.39 -5.26 -16.12
CA GLY A 82 -3.94 -4.79 -17.38
C GLY A 82 -4.37 -3.31 -17.34
N MET A 83 -5.02 -2.88 -16.25
CA MET A 83 -5.36 -1.46 -16.04
C MET A 83 -4.13 -0.56 -16.09
N LYS A 84 -3.05 -0.94 -15.41
CA LYS A 84 -1.78 -0.22 -15.48
C LYS A 84 -1.13 -0.29 -16.86
N ALA A 85 -1.26 -1.43 -17.56
CA ALA A 85 -0.75 -1.59 -18.90
C ALA A 85 -1.46 -0.68 -19.91
N ALA A 86 -2.77 -0.48 -19.73
CA ALA A 86 -3.61 0.44 -20.51
C ALA A 86 -3.41 1.92 -20.13
N GLY A 87 -2.55 2.23 -19.15
CA GLY A 87 -2.32 3.60 -18.68
C GLY A 87 -3.47 4.18 -17.84
N MET A 88 -4.41 3.35 -17.40
CA MET A 88 -5.53 3.77 -16.56
C MET A 88 -5.17 3.71 -15.07
N ASP A 89 -5.00 4.87 -14.45
CA ASP A 89 -4.72 5.00 -13.01
C ASP A 89 -5.98 5.35 -12.22
N LEU A 90 -6.89 4.37 -12.10
CA LEU A 90 -8.11 4.50 -11.31
C LEU A 90 -7.89 4.03 -9.88
N ASN A 91 -8.39 4.81 -8.91
CA ASN A 91 -8.32 4.46 -7.51
C ASN A 91 -9.21 3.23 -7.23
N ARG A 92 -8.76 2.35 -6.33
CA ARG A 92 -9.52 1.15 -5.91
C ARG A 92 -10.88 1.47 -5.33
N ASN A 93 -11.06 2.64 -4.70
CA ASN A 93 -12.35 3.10 -4.23
C ASN A 93 -13.33 3.24 -5.40
N VAL A 94 -12.93 3.96 -6.45
CA VAL A 94 -13.75 4.18 -7.66
C VAL A 94 -14.04 2.85 -8.37
N LEU A 95 -13.01 2.00 -8.53
CA LEU A 95 -13.20 0.68 -9.14
C LEU A 95 -14.17 -0.22 -8.36
N ALA A 96 -14.14 -0.14 -7.02
CA ALA A 96 -15.06 -0.89 -6.18
C ALA A 96 -16.49 -0.36 -6.23
N ASP A 97 -16.65 0.93 -6.45
CA ASP A 97 -17.95 1.58 -6.62
C ASP A 97 -18.57 1.21 -7.98
N VAL A 98 -17.80 1.31 -9.06
CA VAL A 98 -18.20 0.86 -10.40
C VAL A 98 -18.54 -0.64 -10.38
N ALA A 99 -17.73 -1.48 -9.71
CA ALA A 99 -17.98 -2.91 -9.62
C ALA A 99 -19.30 -3.27 -8.88
N LEU A 100 -19.82 -2.36 -8.06
CA LEU A 100 -21.05 -2.57 -7.30
C LEU A 100 -22.30 -2.02 -8.04
N HIS A 101 -22.17 -0.87 -8.67
CA HIS A 101 -23.31 -0.14 -9.25
C HIS A 101 -23.43 -0.32 -10.77
N ASP A 102 -22.32 -0.51 -11.48
CA ASP A 102 -22.22 -0.55 -12.93
C ASP A 102 -21.48 -1.77 -13.46
N GLU A 103 -22.18 -2.91 -13.51
CA GLU A 103 -21.58 -4.17 -14.00
C GLU A 103 -21.13 -4.07 -15.48
N ALA A 104 -21.88 -3.35 -16.31
CA ALA A 104 -21.56 -3.16 -17.72
C ALA A 104 -20.28 -2.34 -17.91
N ALA A 105 -20.14 -1.23 -17.18
CA ALA A 105 -18.92 -0.43 -17.19
C ALA A 105 -17.71 -1.24 -16.67
N PHE A 106 -17.91 -2.04 -15.64
CA PHE A 106 -16.84 -2.89 -15.12
C PHE A 106 -16.39 -3.97 -16.13
N ARG A 107 -17.31 -4.57 -16.89
CA ARG A 107 -17.00 -5.52 -17.97
C ARG A 107 -16.14 -4.86 -19.06
N ASN A 108 -16.50 -3.67 -19.49
CA ASN A 108 -15.71 -2.92 -20.47
C ASN A 108 -14.29 -2.65 -19.98
N LEU A 109 -14.12 -2.27 -18.70
CA LEU A 109 -12.81 -2.10 -18.08
C LEU A 109 -12.01 -3.42 -18.02
N ALA A 110 -12.68 -4.53 -17.77
CA ALA A 110 -12.04 -5.84 -17.72
C ALA A 110 -11.59 -6.32 -19.12
N GLU A 111 -12.34 -6.01 -20.18
CA GLU A 111 -11.96 -6.29 -21.57
C GLU A 111 -10.76 -5.45 -22.01
N LEU A 112 -10.76 -4.17 -21.70
CA LEU A 112 -9.60 -3.31 -21.92
C LEU A 112 -8.36 -3.79 -21.19
N ALA A 113 -8.51 -4.26 -19.96
CA ALA A 113 -7.41 -4.83 -19.20
C ALA A 113 -6.89 -6.14 -19.82
N LYS A 114 -7.77 -7.00 -20.34
CA LYS A 114 -7.39 -8.23 -21.03
C LYS A 114 -6.62 -7.92 -22.32
N SER A 115 -7.08 -6.99 -23.15
CA SER A 115 -6.43 -6.61 -24.42
C SER A 115 -5.05 -5.99 -24.16
N ALA A 116 -4.93 -5.11 -23.15
CA ALA A 116 -3.67 -4.47 -22.79
C ALA A 116 -2.62 -5.47 -22.22
N THR A 117 -3.06 -6.50 -21.49
CA THR A 117 -2.15 -7.57 -21.04
C THR A 117 -1.66 -8.42 -22.21
N ALA A 118 -2.55 -8.80 -23.12
CA ALA A 118 -2.18 -9.58 -24.31
C ALA A 118 -1.17 -8.84 -25.21
N LEU A 119 -1.36 -7.55 -25.42
CA LEU A 119 -0.41 -6.71 -26.17
C LEU A 119 0.96 -6.63 -25.49
N LYS A 120 1.02 -6.48 -24.17
CA LYS A 120 2.29 -6.46 -23.43
C LYS A 120 2.99 -7.82 -23.44
N GLU A 121 2.25 -8.89 -23.33
CA GLU A 121 2.81 -10.26 -23.38
C GLU A 121 3.38 -10.56 -24.76
N SER A 122 2.69 -10.16 -25.84
CA SER A 122 3.19 -10.32 -27.22
C SER A 122 4.43 -9.47 -27.48
N ALA A 123 4.45 -8.22 -27.04
CA ALA A 123 5.63 -7.35 -27.16
C ALA A 123 6.84 -7.89 -26.37
N ARG A 124 6.60 -8.42 -25.17
CA ARG A 124 7.67 -9.04 -24.36
C ARG A 124 8.21 -10.34 -25.00
N ALA A 125 7.33 -11.12 -25.60
CA ALA A 125 7.72 -12.34 -26.31
C ALA A 125 8.51 -12.02 -27.58
N ALA A 126 8.19 -10.94 -28.30
CA ALA A 126 8.95 -10.47 -29.45
C ALA A 126 10.36 -10.02 -29.03
N LEU A 127 10.48 -9.16 -28.02
CA LEU A 127 11.77 -8.72 -27.48
C LEU A 127 12.65 -9.87 -26.95
N ALA A 128 12.03 -10.90 -26.37
CA ALA A 128 12.76 -12.06 -25.88
C ALA A 128 13.31 -12.93 -27.02
N LYS A 129 12.62 -12.98 -28.17
CA LYS A 129 13.11 -13.68 -29.38
C LYS A 129 14.29 -12.93 -30.01
N ASP A 130 14.20 -11.62 -30.08
CA ASP A 130 15.29 -10.79 -30.63
C ASP A 130 16.55 -10.87 -29.75
N ALA A 131 16.42 -10.90 -28.41
CA ALA A 131 17.52 -11.06 -27.48
C ALA A 131 18.20 -12.46 -27.54
N VAL A 132 17.47 -13.51 -27.96
CA VAL A 132 18.05 -14.85 -28.17
C VAL A 132 18.84 -14.91 -29.47
N VAL A 133 18.35 -14.26 -30.54
CA VAL A 133 19.05 -14.20 -31.84
C VAL A 133 20.36 -13.43 -31.70
N GLU A 134 20.41 -12.38 -30.89
CA GLU A 134 21.64 -11.58 -30.67
C GLU A 134 22.70 -12.34 -29.83
N LYS A 135 22.28 -13.27 -28.99
CA LYS A 135 23.19 -14.12 -28.18
C LYS A 135 23.86 -15.22 -29.00
N ASP A 136 23.17 -15.72 -30.01
CA ASP A 136 23.73 -16.74 -30.92
C ASP A 136 24.65 -16.14 -32.01
N ALA A 137 24.65 -14.80 -32.18
CA ALA A 137 25.51 -14.06 -33.11
C ALA A 137 26.81 -13.53 -32.47
N ALA A 138 27.09 -13.81 -31.19
CA ALA A 138 28.33 -13.43 -30.55
C ALA A 138 29.50 -14.28 -31.07
N PRO A 139 30.61 -13.67 -31.60
CA PRO A 139 31.76 -14.42 -32.09
C PRO A 139 32.41 -15.23 -30.97
N ALA A 140 32.87 -16.44 -31.32
CA ALA A 140 33.56 -17.39 -30.46
C ALA A 140 34.67 -16.72 -29.65
N PRO A 141 34.90 -17.14 -28.39
CA PRO A 141 35.97 -16.58 -27.57
C PRO A 141 37.33 -16.93 -28.21
N VAL A 142 38.10 -15.87 -28.54
CA VAL A 142 39.48 -15.99 -28.91
C VAL A 142 40.25 -16.60 -27.75
N ALA A 143 40.89 -17.72 -27.97
CA ALA A 143 41.71 -18.44 -27.02
C ALA A 143 42.82 -17.52 -26.46
N PRO A 144 43.11 -17.55 -25.13
CA PRO A 144 44.26 -16.84 -24.60
C PRO A 144 45.55 -17.50 -25.03
N ALA A 145 46.40 -16.70 -25.67
CA ALA A 145 47.80 -17.09 -25.96
C ALA A 145 48.51 -17.35 -24.63
N GLN A 146 49.04 -18.56 -24.51
CA GLN A 146 50.04 -18.93 -23.54
C GLN A 146 51.36 -18.28 -23.97
N ASP A 147 52.05 -17.70 -22.98
CA ASP A 147 53.51 -17.54 -22.83
C ASP A 147 53.75 -16.29 -21.95
N ALA A 148 54.46 -16.31 -20.90
CA ALA A 148 55.66 -16.89 -20.38
C ALA A 148 55.78 -16.53 -18.89
N ALA A 149 56.15 -17.46 -18.07
CA ALA A 149 56.95 -17.23 -16.88
C ALA A 149 58.46 -17.24 -17.31
N PRO A 150 59.45 -16.94 -16.48
CA PRO A 150 59.51 -16.66 -15.08
C PRO A 150 60.42 -15.45 -14.70
N GLU A 151 60.53 -15.07 -13.44
CA GLU A 151 61.81 -15.11 -12.73
C GLU A 151 61.65 -14.66 -11.27
N LYS A 152 62.32 -15.42 -10.44
CA LYS A 152 62.57 -15.20 -9.00
C LYS A 152 63.53 -14.03 -8.84
N ASP A 153 63.40 -13.37 -7.73
CA ASP A 153 64.49 -12.91 -6.82
C ASP A 153 63.79 -12.32 -5.60
N GLU A 154 63.74 -12.93 -4.47
CA GLU A 154 64.73 -13.04 -3.40
C GLU A 154 65.27 -11.66 -2.98
N VAL A 155 65.14 -11.40 -1.75
CA VAL A 155 66.07 -10.79 -0.81
C VAL A 155 65.44 -9.80 0.17
N LEU A 156 65.40 -10.31 1.44
CA LEU A 156 65.86 -9.68 2.68
C LEU A 156 65.19 -8.42 3.21
N ALA A 157 64.50 -8.56 4.34
CA ALA A 157 65.05 -8.43 5.73
C ALA A 157 65.11 -6.99 6.28
N THR A 158 64.70 -6.93 7.55
CA THR A 158 64.99 -5.90 8.58
C THR A 158 64.20 -4.59 8.47
N GLU A 159 63.49 -4.14 9.47
CA GLU A 159 63.55 -4.09 10.95
C GLU A 159 62.14 -3.96 11.53
#